data_fbd9dd59e8f2324a5a4f76701e5f0518
#
_entry.id   fbd9dd59e8f2324a5a4f76701e5f0518
#
_cell.length_a   1.000
_cell.length_b   1.000
_cell.length_c   1.000
_cell.angle_alpha   90.00
_cell.angle_beta   90.00
_cell.angle_gamma   90.00
#
_symmetry.space_group_name_H-M   'P 1'
#
loop_
_entity.id
_entity.type
_entity.pdbx_description
1 polymer ?
#
loop_
_entity_poly.entity_id
_entity_poly.type
_entity_poly.pdbx_seq_one_letter_code
_entity_poly.pdbx_strand_id
1 'polypeptide(L)'
;MSASAFDRRLVRTYDLRGRVGDTLSAADAHGLGLAFAAYARARGARRLAVARDGRLSSPALAASLIEGLIAGGAAVVDLGLGPTPMVHWAAREYGLDGGVMVTGSHNPADQNGFKLGLFGEAVWGEALDVLASTPGAAVPGGSLAELDAADAYAAFLAGATAGAPPLSVVWDCGHGATGPVLARTVARLPGRHRLLFAEPDGRFPAHHPDPSDPANLADLQAAVLADRADLGIAFDGDGDRIGVVGPDGRILWPDQLMLLLARGVLAAHPGTAIVADVKSSAALFDGVAALGGQAVMCPAGYVRVRAAMLGKDAPLGGEMSGHIFLRERGADDALYVAMRLLAALADVSLPAFMDALPPLVATPEIRFAARDAATVVARVAARMPGAVTVDGVRAAVDGGWWLLRASGTEDKLTARVEARDVAALTAARASLAAVLAAEGVMLPPA
;
A
#
# COMPACT_ATOMS: atom_id res chain seq x y z
N MET A 1 -15.16 -6.18 33.54
CA MET A 1 -14.65 -5.95 32.20
C MET A 1 -13.13 -6.13 32.26
N SER A 2 -12.53 -7.03 31.50
CA SER A 2 -11.06 -7.18 31.42
C SER A 2 -10.48 -5.84 30.93
N ALA A 3 -9.41 -5.36 31.55
CA ALA A 3 -8.71 -4.16 31.09
C ALA A 3 -8.20 -4.41 29.67
N SER A 4 -8.48 -3.49 28.74
CA SER A 4 -7.92 -3.53 27.39
C SER A 4 -6.46 -3.09 27.42
N ALA A 5 -5.62 -3.65 26.54
CA ALA A 5 -4.23 -3.25 26.41
C ALA A 5 -4.08 -1.80 25.89
N PHE A 6 -5.00 -1.39 25.03
CA PHE A 6 -5.12 -0.07 24.41
C PHE A 6 -6.57 0.18 23.98
N ASP A 7 -6.89 1.35 23.50
CA ASP A 7 -8.25 1.68 23.04
C ASP A 7 -8.65 0.81 21.84
N ARG A 8 -9.69 0.00 21.99
CA ARG A 8 -10.19 -0.90 20.92
C ARG A 8 -10.68 -0.16 19.69
N ARG A 9 -11.00 1.13 19.80
CA ARG A 9 -11.36 1.97 18.65
C ARG A 9 -10.20 2.18 17.68
N LEU A 10 -8.97 1.82 18.06
CA LEU A 10 -7.80 1.83 17.18
C LEU A 10 -7.79 0.67 16.18
N VAL A 11 -8.41 -0.47 16.50
CA VAL A 11 -8.36 -1.65 15.66
C VAL A 11 -9.05 -1.40 14.32
N ARG A 12 -8.31 -1.60 13.22
CA ARG A 12 -8.81 -1.64 11.86
C ARG A 12 -8.60 -3.03 11.28
N THR A 13 -9.03 -3.25 10.06
CA THR A 13 -8.91 -4.57 9.41
C THR A 13 -7.46 -5.03 9.30
N TYR A 14 -6.51 -4.12 9.06
CA TYR A 14 -5.13 -4.48 8.72
C TYR A 14 -4.07 -3.89 9.65
N ASP A 15 -4.41 -2.89 10.44
CA ASP A 15 -3.50 -2.15 11.32
C ASP A 15 -4.26 -1.46 12.46
N LEU A 16 -3.57 -0.61 13.19
CA LEU A 16 -4.14 0.22 14.26
C LEU A 16 -4.10 1.68 13.83
N ARG A 17 -5.23 2.38 13.88
CA ARG A 17 -5.36 3.79 13.49
C ARG A 17 -6.24 4.57 14.43
N GLY A 18 -5.83 5.79 14.76
CA GLY A 18 -6.63 6.70 15.58
C GLY A 18 -6.26 8.15 15.41
N ARG A 19 -7.16 9.01 15.89
CA ARG A 19 -6.92 10.45 16.01
C ARG A 19 -6.11 10.70 17.28
N VAL A 20 -5.00 11.41 17.14
CA VAL A 20 -4.09 11.73 18.26
C VAL A 20 -4.78 12.70 19.22
N GLY A 21 -4.73 12.38 20.53
CA GLY A 21 -5.39 13.16 21.57
C GLY A 21 -6.89 12.85 21.77
N ASP A 22 -7.48 11.98 20.94
CA ASP A 22 -8.84 11.47 21.09
C ASP A 22 -8.82 9.94 21.32
N THR A 23 -8.61 9.18 20.25
CA THR A 23 -8.62 7.71 20.28
C THR A 23 -7.22 7.12 20.39
N LEU A 24 -6.16 7.91 20.16
CA LEU A 24 -4.78 7.47 20.21
C LEU A 24 -3.96 8.37 21.14
N SER A 25 -3.33 7.76 22.14
CA SER A 25 -2.47 8.40 23.13
C SER A 25 -1.14 7.67 23.31
N ALA A 26 -0.22 8.29 24.04
CA ALA A 26 1.04 7.67 24.46
C ALA A 26 0.80 6.44 25.36
N ALA A 27 -0.25 6.44 26.19
CA ALA A 27 -0.62 5.30 27.00
C ALA A 27 -1.06 4.11 26.15
N ASP A 28 -1.79 4.34 25.07
CA ASP A 28 -2.17 3.29 24.11
C ASP A 28 -0.94 2.70 23.41
N ALA A 29 0.02 3.54 23.01
CA ALA A 29 1.28 3.11 22.42
C ALA A 29 2.08 2.21 23.39
N HIS A 30 2.19 2.62 24.65
CA HIS A 30 2.87 1.83 25.69
C HIS A 30 2.14 0.49 25.94
N GLY A 31 0.81 0.53 26.08
CA GLY A 31 -0.01 -0.67 26.27
C GLY A 31 0.11 -1.66 25.10
N LEU A 32 0.12 -1.13 23.86
CA LEU A 32 0.39 -1.91 22.66
C LEU A 32 1.79 -2.53 22.70
N GLY A 33 2.81 -1.78 23.13
CA GLY A 33 4.18 -2.28 23.26
C GLY A 33 4.26 -3.48 24.19
N LEU A 34 3.65 -3.40 25.38
CA LEU A 34 3.55 -4.52 26.33
C LEU A 34 2.82 -5.73 25.74
N ALA A 35 1.66 -5.52 25.12
CA ALA A 35 0.86 -6.57 24.51
C ALA A 35 1.59 -7.24 23.35
N PHE A 36 2.23 -6.45 22.48
CA PHE A 36 2.94 -6.96 21.32
C PHE A 36 4.22 -7.72 21.72
N ALA A 37 4.97 -7.27 22.74
CA ALA A 37 6.10 -8.01 23.30
C ALA A 37 5.66 -9.39 23.82
N ALA A 38 4.54 -9.46 24.54
CA ALA A 38 3.97 -10.72 25.02
C ALA A 38 3.53 -11.64 23.86
N TYR A 39 2.86 -11.08 22.86
CA TYR A 39 2.42 -11.77 21.64
C TYR A 39 3.59 -12.33 20.84
N ALA A 40 4.64 -11.54 20.65
CA ALA A 40 5.87 -11.90 19.95
C ALA A 40 6.62 -13.01 20.70
N ARG A 41 6.82 -12.85 22.01
CA ARG A 41 7.49 -13.84 22.86
C ARG A 41 6.78 -15.21 22.86
N ALA A 42 5.45 -15.22 22.88
CA ALA A 42 4.67 -16.47 22.81
C ALA A 42 4.91 -17.22 21.47
N ARG A 43 5.44 -16.54 20.45
CA ARG A 43 5.80 -17.09 19.13
C ARG A 43 7.31 -17.27 18.93
N GLY A 44 8.10 -17.09 19.99
CA GLY A 44 9.56 -17.24 19.96
C GLY A 44 10.31 -15.99 19.47
N ALA A 45 9.60 -14.89 19.17
CA ALA A 45 10.19 -13.64 18.73
C ALA A 45 10.59 -12.76 19.93
N ARG A 46 11.75 -12.10 19.85
CA ARG A 46 12.28 -11.25 20.92
C ARG A 46 12.95 -9.97 20.40
N ARG A 47 13.51 -9.99 19.18
CA ARG A 47 14.27 -8.88 18.56
C ARG A 47 13.37 -8.16 17.60
N LEU A 48 12.95 -6.93 17.93
CA LEU A 48 11.97 -6.17 17.17
C LEU A 48 12.53 -4.84 16.72
N ALA A 49 12.38 -4.54 15.43
CA ALA A 49 12.64 -3.21 14.88
C ALA A 49 11.49 -2.26 15.23
N VAL A 50 11.81 -0.98 15.45
CA VAL A 50 10.82 0.10 15.48
C VAL A 50 11.30 1.21 14.57
N ALA A 51 10.42 1.71 13.71
CA ALA A 51 10.65 2.96 12.97
C ALA A 51 9.41 3.85 13.06
N ARG A 52 9.55 5.09 12.62
CA ARG A 52 8.47 6.07 12.61
C ARG A 52 8.48 6.92 11.36
N ASP A 53 7.31 7.39 10.95
CA ASP A 53 7.16 8.37 9.89
C ASP A 53 7.46 9.81 10.36
N GLY A 54 7.30 10.78 9.45
CA GLY A 54 7.56 12.20 9.68
C GLY A 54 6.46 12.96 10.42
N ARG A 55 5.38 12.33 10.88
CA ARG A 55 4.27 12.99 11.58
C ARG A 55 4.71 13.58 12.90
N LEU A 56 4.15 14.73 13.28
CA LEU A 56 4.51 15.44 14.51
C LEU A 56 4.30 14.60 15.77
N SER A 57 3.34 13.68 15.76
CA SER A 57 3.05 12.79 16.88
C SER A 57 3.91 11.52 16.91
N SER A 58 4.56 11.15 15.81
CA SER A 58 5.28 9.88 15.70
C SER A 58 6.46 9.74 16.68
N PRO A 59 7.25 10.77 16.99
CA PRO A 59 8.33 10.64 17.98
C PRO A 59 7.83 10.23 19.36
N ALA A 60 6.79 10.88 19.88
CA ALA A 60 6.26 10.60 21.21
C ALA A 60 5.59 9.20 21.28
N LEU A 61 4.85 8.82 20.22
CA LEU A 61 4.22 7.50 20.14
C LEU A 61 5.27 6.39 20.01
N ALA A 62 6.34 6.59 19.23
CA ALA A 62 7.42 5.63 19.08
C ALA A 62 8.16 5.44 20.41
N ALA A 63 8.50 6.52 21.12
CA ALA A 63 9.14 6.44 22.43
C ALA A 63 8.31 5.61 23.42
N SER A 64 7.01 5.90 23.54
CA SER A 64 6.11 5.18 24.46
C SER A 64 5.90 3.69 24.04
N LEU A 65 5.84 3.42 22.73
CA LEU A 65 5.79 2.04 22.21
C LEU A 65 7.07 1.27 22.60
N ILE A 66 8.25 1.88 22.38
CA ILE A 66 9.56 1.28 22.71
C ILE A 66 9.64 0.99 24.20
N GLU A 67 9.24 1.95 25.06
CA GLU A 67 9.17 1.72 26.51
C GLU A 67 8.31 0.49 26.86
N GLY A 68 7.13 0.38 26.25
CA GLY A 68 6.23 -0.77 26.44
C GLY A 68 6.84 -2.09 25.96
N LEU A 69 7.49 -2.11 24.80
CA LEU A 69 8.18 -3.28 24.25
C LEU A 69 9.31 -3.75 25.16
N ILE A 70 10.15 -2.82 25.64
CA ILE A 70 11.26 -3.10 26.57
C ILE A 70 10.71 -3.63 27.90
N ALA A 71 9.71 -2.96 28.46
CA ALA A 71 9.07 -3.40 29.69
C ALA A 71 8.46 -4.81 29.52
N GLY A 72 7.97 -5.17 28.33
CA GLY A 72 7.51 -6.51 27.98
C GLY A 72 8.62 -7.54 27.69
N GLY A 73 9.91 -7.16 27.83
CA GLY A 73 11.08 -8.03 27.69
C GLY A 73 11.61 -8.16 26.25
N ALA A 74 11.20 -7.30 25.31
CA ALA A 74 11.72 -7.31 23.95
C ALA A 74 13.10 -6.61 23.85
N ALA A 75 13.98 -7.14 22.99
CA ALA A 75 15.17 -6.44 22.54
C ALA A 75 14.80 -5.57 21.32
N VAL A 76 14.69 -4.28 21.55
CA VAL A 76 14.26 -3.30 20.54
C VAL A 76 15.45 -2.72 19.80
N VAL A 77 15.34 -2.63 18.48
CA VAL A 77 16.25 -1.88 17.59
C VAL A 77 15.48 -0.68 17.04
N ASP A 78 15.78 0.52 17.52
CA ASP A 78 15.20 1.76 17.01
C ASP A 78 15.92 2.17 15.72
N LEU A 79 15.17 2.21 14.61
CA LEU A 79 15.65 2.64 13.30
C LEU A 79 15.42 4.14 13.05
N GLY A 80 14.77 4.82 13.98
CA GLY A 80 14.47 6.24 13.87
C GLY A 80 13.41 6.55 12.79
N LEU A 81 13.63 7.67 12.07
CA LEU A 81 12.75 8.12 11.00
C LEU A 81 13.09 7.39 9.70
N GLY A 82 12.08 6.78 9.07
CA GLY A 82 12.22 6.11 7.79
C GLY A 82 10.90 5.51 7.29
N PRO A 83 10.86 5.01 6.05
CA PRO A 83 9.66 4.44 5.45
C PRO A 83 9.33 3.04 6.01
N THR A 84 8.06 2.64 5.93
CA THR A 84 7.57 1.30 6.32
C THR A 84 8.42 0.16 5.72
N PRO A 85 8.77 0.16 4.43
CA PRO A 85 9.60 -0.89 3.84
C PRO A 85 10.98 -1.06 4.51
N MET A 86 11.55 0.00 5.06
CA MET A 86 12.84 -0.05 5.76
C MET A 86 12.76 -0.94 7.01
N VAL A 87 11.62 -0.99 7.70
CA VAL A 87 11.41 -1.88 8.85
C VAL A 87 11.50 -3.35 8.43
N HIS A 88 10.82 -3.71 7.33
CA HIS A 88 10.83 -5.07 6.79
C HIS A 88 12.19 -5.47 6.25
N TRP A 89 12.86 -4.54 5.56
CA TRP A 89 14.21 -4.75 5.05
C TRP A 89 15.20 -4.95 6.20
N ALA A 90 15.18 -4.08 7.22
CA ALA A 90 16.08 -4.17 8.37
C ALA A 90 15.84 -5.44 9.19
N ALA A 91 14.59 -5.84 9.37
CA ALA A 91 14.27 -7.08 10.06
C ALA A 91 14.91 -8.29 9.36
N ARG A 92 14.89 -8.33 8.04
CA ARG A 92 15.50 -9.40 7.24
C ARG A 92 17.03 -9.31 7.23
N GLU A 93 17.58 -8.10 6.98
CA GLU A 93 19.02 -7.87 6.83
C GLU A 93 19.78 -8.14 8.13
N TYR A 94 19.22 -7.72 9.26
CA TYR A 94 19.86 -7.84 10.57
C TYR A 94 19.32 -9.03 11.41
N GLY A 95 18.53 -9.91 10.81
CA GLY A 95 18.01 -11.11 11.44
C GLY A 95 17.15 -10.80 12.68
N LEU A 96 16.28 -9.76 12.59
CA LEU A 96 15.31 -9.44 13.62
C LEU A 96 14.03 -10.27 13.38
N ASP A 97 13.30 -10.54 14.45
CA ASP A 97 12.11 -11.39 14.39
C ASP A 97 10.87 -10.67 13.83
N GLY A 98 10.92 -9.35 13.74
CA GLY A 98 9.83 -8.52 13.22
C GLY A 98 10.00 -7.06 13.59
N GLY A 99 8.90 -6.30 13.54
CA GLY A 99 8.96 -4.89 13.91
C GLY A 99 7.62 -4.18 13.90
N VAL A 100 7.67 -2.92 14.29
CA VAL A 100 6.54 -2.00 14.32
C VAL A 100 6.90 -0.73 13.59
N MET A 101 6.05 -0.32 12.66
CA MET A 101 6.09 1.01 12.08
C MET A 101 5.05 1.90 12.73
N VAL A 102 5.49 3.05 13.26
CA VAL A 102 4.62 4.09 13.80
C VAL A 102 4.29 5.06 12.67
N THR A 103 3.07 4.98 12.15
CA THR A 103 2.66 5.73 10.96
C THR A 103 1.17 5.93 10.83
N GLY A 104 0.79 7.07 10.29
CA GLY A 104 -0.55 7.34 9.76
C GLY A 104 -0.68 7.02 8.26
N SER A 105 0.41 6.61 7.55
CA SER A 105 0.46 6.43 6.10
C SER A 105 -0.10 7.66 5.38
N HIS A 106 -1.12 7.48 4.53
CA HIS A 106 -1.85 8.54 3.83
C HIS A 106 -3.02 9.16 4.64
N ASN A 107 -3.20 8.84 5.92
CA ASN A 107 -4.28 9.45 6.72
C ASN A 107 -4.01 10.94 6.98
N PRO A 108 -5.04 11.75 7.33
CA PRO A 108 -4.87 13.15 7.74
C PRO A 108 -3.77 13.35 8.80
N ALA A 109 -3.19 14.55 8.87
CA ALA A 109 -2.05 14.88 9.72
C ALA A 109 -2.31 14.68 11.24
N ASP A 110 -3.58 14.80 11.67
CA ASP A 110 -4.02 14.60 13.05
C ASP A 110 -4.25 13.13 13.44
N GLN A 111 -4.03 12.20 12.51
CA GLN A 111 -4.13 10.75 12.73
C GLN A 111 -2.75 10.10 12.73
N ASN A 112 -2.64 8.98 13.44
CA ASN A 112 -1.46 8.14 13.46
C ASN A 112 -1.86 6.68 13.75
N GLY A 113 -0.87 5.77 13.83
CA GLY A 113 -1.16 4.36 14.09
C GLY A 113 0.08 3.49 14.10
N PHE A 114 -0.16 2.17 13.95
CA PHE A 114 0.89 1.17 14.05
C PHE A 114 0.64 0.06 13.04
N LYS A 115 1.65 -0.26 12.23
CA LYS A 115 1.72 -1.47 11.41
C LYS A 115 2.64 -2.46 12.12
N LEU A 116 2.16 -3.67 12.34
CA LEU A 116 2.86 -4.71 13.12
C LEU A 116 3.24 -5.87 12.20
N GLY A 117 4.42 -6.42 12.39
CA GLY A 117 4.86 -7.60 11.64
C GLY A 117 5.75 -8.52 12.45
N LEU A 118 5.63 -9.83 12.24
CA LEU A 118 6.50 -10.86 12.80
C LEU A 118 6.90 -11.87 11.72
N PHE A 119 8.17 -12.29 11.72
CA PHE A 119 8.73 -13.28 10.78
C PHE A 119 8.42 -12.98 9.32
N GLY A 120 8.40 -11.68 8.98
CA GLY A 120 8.06 -11.21 7.65
C GLY A 120 6.56 -11.24 7.32
N GLU A 121 5.67 -11.51 8.26
CA GLU A 121 4.22 -11.47 8.07
C GLU A 121 3.56 -10.32 8.84
N ALA A 122 2.55 -9.70 8.23
CA ALA A 122 1.75 -8.68 8.90
C ALA A 122 0.91 -9.32 10.01
N VAL A 123 0.79 -8.62 11.15
CA VAL A 123 -0.16 -8.96 12.22
C VAL A 123 -1.44 -8.15 11.99
N TRP A 124 -2.53 -8.83 11.64
CA TRP A 124 -3.78 -8.20 11.21
C TRP A 124 -5.03 -9.00 11.57
N GLY A 125 -6.21 -8.45 11.34
CA GLY A 125 -7.50 -9.12 11.56
C GLY A 125 -7.65 -9.56 13.03
N GLU A 126 -8.05 -10.80 13.26
CA GLU A 126 -8.29 -11.35 14.59
C GLU A 126 -7.07 -11.23 15.53
N ALA A 127 -5.86 -11.24 14.99
CA ALA A 127 -4.65 -11.06 15.80
C ALA A 127 -4.59 -9.68 16.47
N LEU A 128 -5.13 -8.64 15.84
CA LEU A 128 -5.24 -7.31 16.43
C LEU A 128 -6.29 -7.26 17.55
N ASP A 129 -7.40 -7.98 17.40
CA ASP A 129 -8.41 -8.13 18.45
C ASP A 129 -7.85 -8.88 19.66
N VAL A 130 -7.05 -9.93 19.43
CA VAL A 130 -6.34 -10.65 20.50
C VAL A 130 -5.38 -9.72 21.22
N LEU A 131 -4.57 -8.93 20.51
CA LEU A 131 -3.66 -7.94 21.09
C LEU A 131 -4.42 -6.92 21.96
N ALA A 132 -5.52 -6.36 21.45
CA ALA A 132 -6.32 -5.39 22.19
C ALA A 132 -6.94 -5.97 23.47
N SER A 133 -7.24 -7.27 23.47
CA SER A 133 -7.91 -7.97 24.58
C SER A 133 -6.96 -8.59 25.61
N THR A 134 -5.66 -8.62 25.29
CA THR A 134 -4.66 -9.32 26.10
C THR A 134 -3.57 -8.35 26.57
N PRO A 135 -3.77 -7.65 27.69
CA PRO A 135 -2.75 -6.77 28.25
C PRO A 135 -1.45 -7.55 28.51
N GLY A 136 -0.33 -6.98 28.07
CA GLY A 136 0.98 -7.52 28.39
C GLY A 136 1.37 -7.23 29.84
N ALA A 137 2.25 -8.05 30.39
CA ALA A 137 2.87 -7.81 31.69
C ALA A 137 4.34 -7.43 31.52
N ALA A 138 4.87 -6.65 32.45
CA ALA A 138 6.29 -6.35 32.50
C ALA A 138 7.10 -7.64 32.77
N VAL A 139 8.17 -7.82 32.00
CA VAL A 139 9.07 -8.98 32.09
C VAL A 139 10.50 -8.48 31.95
N PRO A 140 11.43 -8.91 32.81
CA PRO A 140 12.82 -8.54 32.72
C PRO A 140 13.50 -8.96 31.41
N GLY A 141 14.58 -8.29 31.03
CA GLY A 141 15.45 -8.67 29.91
C GLY A 141 15.24 -7.90 28.62
N GLY A 142 14.37 -6.88 28.62
CA GLY A 142 14.27 -5.93 27.51
C GLY A 142 15.48 -5.02 27.37
N SER A 143 15.78 -4.59 26.18
CA SER A 143 16.89 -3.69 25.85
C SER A 143 16.56 -2.78 24.68
N LEU A 144 17.32 -1.70 24.53
CA LEU A 144 17.27 -0.78 23.40
C LEU A 144 18.64 -0.69 22.73
N ALA A 145 18.64 -0.76 21.42
CA ALA A 145 19.77 -0.38 20.58
C ALA A 145 19.26 0.57 19.50
N GLU A 146 20.10 1.50 19.07
CA GLU A 146 19.82 2.38 17.91
C GLU A 146 20.60 1.90 16.70
N LEU A 147 20.00 1.99 15.52
CA LEU A 147 20.61 1.61 14.25
C LEU A 147 20.19 2.58 13.14
N ASP A 148 21.16 3.39 12.63
CA ASP A 148 20.93 4.13 11.38
C ASP A 148 20.99 3.17 10.18
N ALA A 149 19.83 2.66 9.78
CA ALA A 149 19.68 1.74 8.66
C ALA A 149 19.52 2.46 7.30
N ALA A 150 19.36 3.78 7.31
CA ALA A 150 18.94 4.55 6.12
C ALA A 150 19.98 4.50 4.99
N ASP A 151 21.29 4.58 5.30
CA ASP A 151 22.34 4.53 4.28
C ASP A 151 22.51 3.14 3.66
N ALA A 152 22.44 2.09 4.48
CA ALA A 152 22.51 0.71 4.02
C ALA A 152 21.29 0.33 3.18
N TYR A 153 20.10 0.78 3.59
CA TYR A 153 18.88 0.58 2.82
C TYR A 153 18.92 1.36 1.49
N ALA A 154 19.43 2.60 1.48
CA ALA A 154 19.61 3.37 0.26
C ALA A 154 20.62 2.70 -0.72
N ALA A 155 21.71 2.13 -0.21
CA ALA A 155 22.66 1.37 -1.03
C ALA A 155 22.02 0.10 -1.60
N PHE A 156 21.22 -0.62 -0.81
CA PHE A 156 20.44 -1.77 -1.27
C PHE A 156 19.47 -1.38 -2.39
N LEU A 157 18.71 -0.29 -2.23
CA LEU A 157 17.80 0.23 -3.25
C LEU A 157 18.54 0.58 -4.53
N ALA A 158 19.64 1.33 -4.43
CA ALA A 158 20.45 1.68 -5.60
C ALA A 158 20.97 0.44 -6.35
N GLY A 159 21.33 -0.61 -5.64
CA GLY A 159 21.73 -1.90 -6.26
C GLY A 159 20.61 -2.55 -7.09
N ALA A 160 19.35 -2.30 -6.76
CA ALA A 160 18.21 -2.86 -7.48
C ALA A 160 17.96 -2.21 -8.87
N THR A 161 18.66 -1.10 -9.19
CA THR A 161 18.61 -0.44 -10.51
C THR A 161 19.65 -0.96 -11.49
N ALA A 162 20.33 -2.06 -11.17
CA ALA A 162 21.39 -2.59 -12.04
C ALA A 162 20.88 -2.73 -13.49
N GLY A 163 21.62 -2.11 -14.44
CA GLY A 163 21.25 -2.07 -15.85
C GLY A 163 20.32 -0.91 -16.26
N ALA A 164 19.82 -0.11 -15.33
CA ALA A 164 18.99 1.05 -15.67
C ALA A 164 19.78 2.06 -16.52
N PRO A 165 19.16 2.66 -17.55
CA PRO A 165 19.78 3.75 -18.30
C PRO A 165 19.86 5.03 -17.42
N PRO A 166 20.70 6.01 -17.80
CA PRO A 166 20.74 7.31 -17.13
C PRO A 166 19.46 8.10 -17.44
N LEU A 167 18.49 8.05 -16.52
CA LEU A 167 17.18 8.69 -16.67
C LEU A 167 17.14 10.06 -15.98
N SER A 168 16.26 10.93 -16.48
CA SER A 168 15.84 12.14 -15.79
C SER A 168 14.54 11.85 -15.05
N VAL A 169 14.58 11.86 -13.71
CA VAL A 169 13.43 11.47 -12.88
C VAL A 169 13.08 12.56 -11.88
N VAL A 170 11.81 12.91 -11.79
CA VAL A 170 11.26 13.73 -10.70
C VAL A 170 10.65 12.82 -9.65
N TRP A 171 10.99 13.06 -8.40
CA TRP A 171 10.53 12.26 -7.27
C TRP A 171 9.69 13.12 -6.33
N ASP A 172 8.51 12.68 -5.99
CA ASP A 172 7.64 13.33 -5.02
C ASP A 172 7.58 12.51 -3.74
N CYS A 173 8.16 13.07 -2.67
CA CYS A 173 8.20 12.44 -1.35
C CYS A 173 7.01 12.84 -0.48
N GLY A 174 6.12 13.73 -0.93
CA GLY A 174 4.92 14.17 -0.21
C GLY A 174 5.16 14.66 1.22
N HIS A 175 6.37 15.20 1.54
CA HIS A 175 6.81 15.49 2.90
C HIS A 175 6.78 14.26 3.84
N GLY A 176 6.76 13.05 3.27
CA GLY A 176 6.70 11.78 3.99
C GLY A 176 8.07 11.26 4.46
N ALA A 177 8.06 10.03 4.92
CA ALA A 177 9.24 9.37 5.49
C ALA A 177 10.27 8.91 4.45
N THR A 178 9.92 8.94 3.16
CA THR A 178 10.79 8.47 2.06
C THR A 178 11.94 9.41 1.74
N GLY A 179 11.76 10.72 1.94
CA GLY A 179 12.68 11.76 1.49
C GLY A 179 14.14 11.54 1.89
N PRO A 180 14.48 11.35 3.18
CA PRO A 180 15.85 11.16 3.63
C PRO A 180 16.56 9.92 3.04
N VAL A 181 15.84 8.81 2.89
CA VAL A 181 16.37 7.58 2.26
C VAL A 181 16.51 7.78 0.76
N LEU A 182 15.51 8.37 0.13
CA LEU A 182 15.50 8.59 -1.32
C LEU A 182 16.61 9.55 -1.75
N ALA A 183 16.89 10.62 -0.99
CA ALA A 183 18.00 11.53 -1.25
C ALA A 183 19.36 10.78 -1.27
N ARG A 184 19.57 9.86 -0.34
CA ARG A 184 20.77 9.00 -0.30
C ARG A 184 20.77 7.99 -1.46
N THR A 185 19.62 7.47 -1.86
CA THR A 185 19.47 6.53 -2.97
C THR A 185 19.81 7.18 -4.29
N VAL A 186 19.18 8.32 -4.62
CA VAL A 186 19.36 8.97 -5.92
C VAL A 186 20.76 9.51 -6.11
N ALA A 187 21.47 9.87 -5.03
CA ALA A 187 22.89 10.26 -5.10
C ALA A 187 23.81 9.13 -5.59
N ARG A 188 23.32 7.88 -5.63
CA ARG A 188 24.03 6.68 -6.12
C ARG A 188 23.58 6.26 -7.52
N LEU A 189 22.55 6.91 -8.07
CA LEU A 189 21.99 6.54 -9.37
C LEU A 189 22.60 7.36 -10.50
N PRO A 190 22.75 6.78 -11.70
CA PRO A 190 23.10 7.54 -12.90
C PRO A 190 21.92 8.35 -13.40
N GLY A 191 22.18 9.50 -14.00
CA GLY A 191 21.13 10.34 -14.59
C GLY A 191 20.92 11.64 -13.85
N ARG A 192 19.73 12.21 -13.96
CA ARG A 192 19.34 13.46 -13.33
C ARG A 192 18.12 13.25 -12.45
N HIS A 193 18.24 13.55 -11.18
CA HIS A 193 17.18 13.32 -10.20
C HIS A 193 16.82 14.63 -9.49
N ARG A 194 15.53 14.99 -9.52
CA ARG A 194 14.97 16.10 -8.76
C ARG A 194 13.99 15.59 -7.73
N LEU A 195 14.18 15.99 -6.48
CA LEU A 195 13.27 15.64 -5.39
C LEU A 195 12.33 16.81 -5.09
N LEU A 196 11.04 16.54 -5.02
CA LEU A 196 10.02 17.43 -4.50
C LEU A 196 9.66 16.99 -3.08
N PHE A 197 9.44 17.96 -2.21
CA PHE A 197 8.91 17.76 -0.85
C PHE A 197 9.69 16.69 -0.05
N ALA A 198 11.02 16.66 -0.19
CA ALA A 198 11.88 15.63 0.40
C ALA A 198 12.10 15.80 1.92
N GLU A 199 11.92 17.03 2.44
CA GLU A 199 11.99 17.28 3.87
C GLU A 199 10.71 16.78 4.55
N PRO A 200 10.81 15.84 5.52
CA PRO A 200 9.63 15.35 6.24
C PRO A 200 8.96 16.47 7.03
N ASP A 201 7.67 16.68 6.79
CA ASP A 201 6.83 17.61 7.54
C ASP A 201 5.45 16.98 7.79
N GLY A 202 5.19 16.58 9.03
CA GLY A 202 3.96 15.91 9.42
C GLY A 202 2.69 16.76 9.29
N ARG A 203 2.78 18.01 8.80
CA ARG A 203 1.65 18.85 8.43
C ARG A 203 1.23 18.67 6.98
N PHE A 204 2.09 18.07 6.14
CA PHE A 204 1.89 17.85 4.70
C PHE A 204 1.48 19.13 3.96
N PRO A 205 2.30 20.21 3.97
CA PRO A 205 1.88 21.53 3.51
C PRO A 205 1.68 21.65 2.00
N ALA A 206 2.28 20.78 1.17
CA ALA A 206 2.16 20.84 -0.27
C ALA A 206 0.85 20.18 -0.75
N HIS A 207 0.68 18.92 -0.47
CA HIS A 207 -0.50 18.15 -0.80
C HIS A 207 -0.65 16.96 0.18
N HIS A 208 -1.81 16.31 0.15
CA HIS A 208 -2.03 15.07 0.91
C HIS A 208 -1.15 13.95 0.35
N PRO A 209 -0.40 13.19 1.19
CA PRO A 209 0.57 12.20 0.72
C PRO A 209 -0.12 10.88 0.31
N ASP A 210 -0.98 10.94 -0.68
CA ASP A 210 -1.70 9.79 -1.26
C ASP A 210 -1.60 9.84 -2.79
N PRO A 211 -0.69 9.06 -3.41
CA PRO A 211 -0.50 9.04 -4.86
C PRO A 211 -1.63 8.34 -5.62
N SER A 212 -2.61 7.74 -4.93
CA SER A 212 -3.79 7.16 -5.57
C SER A 212 -4.85 8.20 -5.99
N ASP A 213 -4.74 9.43 -5.46
CA ASP A 213 -5.58 10.56 -5.86
C ASP A 213 -4.84 11.40 -6.91
N PRO A 214 -5.38 11.54 -8.15
CA PRO A 214 -4.76 12.37 -9.20
C PRO A 214 -4.48 13.81 -8.79
N ALA A 215 -5.30 14.39 -7.92
CA ALA A 215 -5.11 15.76 -7.45
C ALA A 215 -3.77 15.96 -6.72
N ASN A 216 -3.29 14.93 -6.02
CA ASN A 216 -2.03 14.95 -5.29
C ASN A 216 -0.80 14.77 -6.20
N LEU A 217 -1.00 14.43 -7.48
CA LEU A 217 0.08 14.27 -8.47
C LEU A 217 0.28 15.52 -9.34
N ALA A 218 -0.49 16.59 -9.13
CA ALA A 218 -0.45 17.78 -9.97
C ALA A 218 0.92 18.45 -9.99
N ASP A 219 1.57 18.61 -8.84
CA ASP A 219 2.91 19.21 -8.76
C ASP A 219 3.96 18.33 -9.44
N LEU A 220 3.85 17.00 -9.29
CA LEU A 220 4.71 16.04 -9.96
C LEU A 220 4.55 16.12 -11.48
N GLN A 221 3.30 16.14 -11.99
CA GLN A 221 3.01 16.29 -13.42
C GLN A 221 3.60 17.59 -13.98
N ALA A 222 3.39 18.72 -13.28
CA ALA A 222 3.94 20.00 -13.68
C ALA A 222 5.48 19.99 -13.72
N ALA A 223 6.13 19.37 -12.74
CA ALA A 223 7.59 19.28 -12.67
C ALA A 223 8.16 18.35 -13.75
N VAL A 224 7.52 17.20 -14.04
CA VAL A 224 7.90 16.29 -15.14
C VAL A 224 7.90 17.03 -16.47
N LEU A 225 6.83 17.76 -16.76
CA LEU A 225 6.70 18.52 -18.01
C LEU A 225 7.72 19.67 -18.10
N ALA A 226 7.89 20.43 -17.01
CA ALA A 226 8.83 21.56 -16.96
C ALA A 226 10.29 21.12 -17.14
N ASP A 227 10.68 20.02 -16.50
CA ASP A 227 12.04 19.47 -16.54
C ASP A 227 12.28 18.61 -17.78
N ARG A 228 11.24 18.31 -18.59
CA ARG A 228 11.26 17.31 -19.66
C ARG A 228 11.86 16.00 -19.14
N ALA A 229 11.40 15.56 -17.99
CA ALA A 229 11.86 14.34 -17.38
C ALA A 229 11.31 13.09 -18.09
N ASP A 230 12.02 11.98 -18.01
CA ASP A 230 11.59 10.72 -18.59
C ASP A 230 10.37 10.14 -17.83
N LEU A 231 10.28 10.44 -16.52
CA LEU A 231 9.14 10.08 -15.68
C LEU A 231 9.15 10.83 -14.36
N GLY A 232 8.01 10.77 -13.67
CA GLY A 232 7.83 11.16 -12.27
C GLY A 232 7.41 9.99 -11.41
N ILE A 233 7.85 9.96 -10.16
CA ILE A 233 7.48 8.91 -9.18
C ILE A 233 7.09 9.57 -7.87
N ALA A 234 5.91 9.21 -7.33
CA ALA A 234 5.39 9.68 -6.05
C ALA A 234 5.26 8.53 -5.05
N PHE A 235 5.35 8.86 -3.76
CA PHE A 235 5.17 7.93 -2.66
C PHE A 235 4.11 8.46 -1.69
N ASP A 236 3.47 7.54 -0.95
CA ASP A 236 2.63 7.94 0.17
C ASP A 236 3.46 8.27 1.43
N GLY A 237 2.79 8.69 2.50
CA GLY A 237 3.44 9.25 3.69
C GLY A 237 4.46 8.34 4.37
N ASP A 238 4.35 7.02 4.22
CA ASP A 238 5.29 6.05 4.79
C ASP A 238 5.94 5.13 3.75
N GLY A 239 5.72 5.40 2.45
CA GLY A 239 6.52 4.85 1.35
C GLY A 239 6.24 3.40 1.00
N ASP A 240 5.05 2.87 1.28
CA ASP A 240 4.63 1.55 0.84
C ASP A 240 3.71 1.57 -0.40
N ARG A 241 3.33 2.78 -0.88
CA ARG A 241 2.57 3.00 -2.12
C ARG A 241 3.34 3.85 -3.12
N ILE A 242 3.14 3.54 -4.40
CA ILE A 242 3.76 4.22 -5.52
C ILE A 242 2.72 4.78 -6.50
N GLY A 243 2.98 6.00 -6.98
CA GLY A 243 2.33 6.60 -8.14
C GLY A 243 3.37 6.93 -9.21
N VAL A 244 3.03 6.83 -10.47
CA VAL A 244 3.95 7.08 -11.60
C VAL A 244 3.30 8.01 -12.61
N VAL A 245 4.10 8.96 -13.13
CA VAL A 245 3.71 9.92 -14.18
C VAL A 245 4.66 9.74 -15.35
N GLY A 246 4.11 9.60 -16.55
CA GLY A 246 4.87 9.53 -17.79
C GLY A 246 5.41 10.90 -18.25
N PRO A 247 6.30 10.92 -19.26
CA PRO A 247 6.97 12.16 -19.70
C PRO A 247 6.03 13.20 -20.30
N ASP A 248 4.84 12.79 -20.69
CA ASP A 248 3.76 13.64 -21.21
C ASP A 248 2.76 14.12 -20.14
N GLY A 249 3.02 13.80 -18.87
CA GLY A 249 2.17 14.14 -17.74
C GLY A 249 1.01 13.16 -17.49
N ARG A 250 0.82 12.12 -18.33
CA ARG A 250 -0.18 11.08 -18.06
C ARG A 250 0.20 10.25 -16.83
N ILE A 251 -0.79 9.88 -16.02
CA ILE A 251 -0.61 8.96 -14.90
C ILE A 251 -0.53 7.53 -15.45
N LEU A 252 0.50 6.78 -15.04
CA LEU A 252 0.56 5.34 -15.19
C LEU A 252 -0.02 4.72 -13.92
N TRP A 253 -1.23 4.18 -14.02
CA TRP A 253 -1.93 3.62 -12.88
C TRP A 253 -1.22 2.37 -12.31
N PRO A 254 -1.40 2.04 -11.02
CA PRO A 254 -0.68 0.91 -10.39
C PRO A 254 -0.84 -0.42 -11.10
N ASP A 255 -2.00 -0.73 -11.62
CA ASP A 255 -2.25 -1.95 -12.41
C ASP A 255 -1.54 -1.93 -13.77
N GLN A 256 -1.42 -0.77 -14.41
CA GLN A 256 -0.63 -0.59 -15.62
C GLN A 256 0.88 -0.71 -15.33
N LEU A 257 1.34 -0.16 -14.22
CA LEU A 257 2.72 -0.37 -13.74
C LEU A 257 2.98 -1.85 -13.47
N MET A 258 2.05 -2.55 -12.83
CA MET A 258 2.15 -4.00 -12.65
C MET A 258 2.26 -4.75 -13.97
N LEU A 259 1.49 -4.36 -14.99
CA LEU A 259 1.58 -4.97 -16.33
C LEU A 259 2.94 -4.72 -16.97
N LEU A 260 3.51 -3.53 -16.82
CA LEU A 260 4.87 -3.23 -17.28
C LEU A 260 5.91 -4.15 -16.60
N LEU A 261 5.85 -4.26 -15.27
CA LEU A 261 6.75 -5.12 -14.50
C LEU A 261 6.54 -6.61 -14.81
N ALA A 262 5.29 -7.03 -15.04
CA ALA A 262 4.94 -8.41 -15.38
C ALA A 262 5.63 -8.89 -16.67
N ARG A 263 5.94 -8.00 -17.62
CA ARG A 263 6.71 -8.36 -18.85
C ARG A 263 8.03 -9.00 -18.52
N GLY A 264 8.83 -8.36 -17.66
CA GLY A 264 10.14 -8.90 -17.24
C GLY A 264 10.01 -10.17 -16.39
N VAL A 265 9.02 -10.18 -15.47
CA VAL A 265 8.74 -11.34 -14.62
C VAL A 265 8.33 -12.56 -15.46
N LEU A 266 7.42 -12.40 -16.41
CA LEU A 266 6.93 -13.51 -17.25
C LEU A 266 7.94 -13.95 -18.29
N ALA A 267 8.83 -13.05 -18.75
CA ALA A 267 9.95 -13.42 -19.60
C ALA A 267 10.96 -14.35 -18.85
N ALA A 268 11.21 -14.06 -17.56
CA ALA A 268 12.09 -14.86 -16.71
C ALA A 268 11.40 -16.14 -16.18
N HIS A 269 10.10 -16.09 -15.94
CA HIS A 269 9.30 -17.18 -15.35
C HIS A 269 7.98 -17.38 -16.11
N PRO A 270 8.02 -17.99 -17.32
CA PRO A 270 6.80 -18.21 -18.14
C PRO A 270 5.74 -19.02 -17.40
N GLY A 271 4.47 -18.64 -17.58
CA GLY A 271 3.33 -19.34 -16.99
C GLY A 271 3.08 -19.08 -15.50
N THR A 272 3.90 -18.24 -14.85
CA THR A 272 3.71 -17.94 -13.42
C THR A 272 2.49 -17.08 -13.16
N ALA A 273 2.01 -17.10 -11.91
CA ALA A 273 0.87 -16.28 -11.47
C ALA A 273 1.30 -14.81 -11.24
N ILE A 274 0.44 -13.88 -11.65
CA ILE A 274 0.47 -12.47 -11.27
C ILE A 274 -0.83 -12.17 -10.52
N VAL A 275 -0.73 -11.69 -9.28
CA VAL A 275 -1.88 -11.47 -8.40
C VAL A 275 -2.27 -10.00 -8.40
N ALA A 276 -3.56 -9.71 -8.58
CA ALA A 276 -4.07 -8.35 -8.48
C ALA A 276 -5.42 -8.31 -7.73
N ASP A 277 -5.70 -7.17 -7.10
CA ASP A 277 -6.96 -6.98 -6.40
C ASP A 277 -8.15 -6.88 -7.36
N VAL A 278 -9.34 -7.10 -6.83
CA VAL A 278 -10.60 -7.08 -7.58
C VAL A 278 -10.91 -5.71 -8.24
N LYS A 279 -10.25 -4.63 -7.80
CA LYS A 279 -10.41 -3.28 -8.35
C LYS A 279 -9.56 -3.01 -9.59
N SER A 280 -8.56 -3.85 -9.85
CA SER A 280 -7.64 -3.70 -10.97
C SER A 280 -8.35 -3.79 -12.32
N SER A 281 -7.84 -3.07 -13.32
CA SER A 281 -8.39 -3.01 -14.67
C SER A 281 -8.42 -4.37 -15.37
N ALA A 282 -9.38 -4.56 -16.26
CA ALA A 282 -9.39 -5.70 -17.17
C ALA A 282 -8.10 -5.77 -18.02
N ALA A 283 -7.54 -4.62 -18.39
CA ALA A 283 -6.28 -4.54 -19.14
C ALA A 283 -5.10 -5.26 -18.48
N LEU A 284 -5.03 -5.26 -17.14
CA LEU A 284 -4.00 -6.00 -16.43
C LEU A 284 -4.20 -7.52 -16.59
N PHE A 285 -5.41 -8.02 -16.34
CA PHE A 285 -5.70 -9.45 -16.41
C PHE A 285 -5.53 -10.00 -17.83
N ASP A 286 -6.06 -9.28 -18.81
CA ASP A 286 -5.95 -9.63 -20.24
C ASP A 286 -4.48 -9.54 -20.71
N GLY A 287 -3.76 -8.50 -20.30
CA GLY A 287 -2.36 -8.31 -20.65
C GLY A 287 -1.45 -9.39 -20.05
N VAL A 288 -1.67 -9.79 -18.79
CA VAL A 288 -0.95 -10.93 -18.17
C VAL A 288 -1.22 -12.22 -18.92
N ALA A 289 -2.48 -12.50 -19.29
CA ALA A 289 -2.84 -13.67 -20.08
C ALA A 289 -2.20 -13.65 -21.48
N ALA A 290 -2.19 -12.49 -22.14
CA ALA A 290 -1.54 -12.31 -23.45
C ALA A 290 -0.01 -12.52 -23.40
N LEU A 291 0.61 -12.23 -22.25
CA LEU A 291 2.04 -12.50 -21.98
C LEU A 291 2.29 -13.97 -21.57
N GLY A 292 1.26 -14.83 -21.58
CA GLY A 292 1.38 -16.24 -21.21
C GLY A 292 1.44 -16.49 -19.69
N GLY A 293 1.09 -15.51 -18.85
CA GLY A 293 1.01 -15.64 -17.41
C GLY A 293 -0.38 -16.09 -16.93
N GLN A 294 -0.49 -16.42 -15.64
CA GLN A 294 -1.76 -16.70 -14.97
C GLN A 294 -2.24 -15.46 -14.22
N ALA A 295 -3.26 -14.78 -14.72
CA ALA A 295 -3.86 -13.64 -14.04
C ALA A 295 -4.74 -14.12 -12.87
N VAL A 296 -4.41 -13.75 -11.65
CA VAL A 296 -5.12 -14.18 -10.43
C VAL A 296 -5.75 -12.97 -9.75
N MET A 297 -7.07 -12.97 -9.66
CA MET A 297 -7.82 -11.94 -8.95
C MET A 297 -8.01 -12.33 -7.48
N CYS A 298 -7.75 -11.38 -6.54
CA CYS A 298 -7.91 -11.60 -5.11
C CYS A 298 -8.74 -10.47 -4.46
N PRO A 299 -9.18 -10.65 -3.21
CA PRO A 299 -9.81 -9.56 -2.46
C PRO A 299 -8.88 -8.36 -2.31
N ALA A 300 -9.47 -7.14 -2.23
CA ALA A 300 -8.71 -5.93 -1.95
C ALA A 300 -8.17 -5.94 -0.51
N GLY A 301 -6.98 -5.37 -0.34
CA GLY A 301 -6.24 -5.27 0.91
C GLY A 301 -4.84 -5.88 0.79
N TYR A 302 -3.83 -5.07 1.09
CA TYR A 302 -2.41 -5.43 0.88
C TYR A 302 -2.03 -6.78 1.51
N VAL A 303 -2.53 -7.09 2.71
CA VAL A 303 -2.30 -8.39 3.38
C VAL A 303 -2.97 -9.54 2.65
N ARG A 304 -4.11 -9.31 1.99
CA ARG A 304 -4.84 -10.32 1.20
C ARG A 304 -4.14 -10.60 -0.13
N VAL A 305 -3.64 -9.55 -0.79
CA VAL A 305 -2.79 -9.68 -1.98
C VAL A 305 -1.58 -10.53 -1.65
N ARG A 306 -0.87 -10.20 -0.56
CA ARG A 306 0.28 -10.95 -0.11
C ARG A 306 -0.04 -12.41 0.19
N ALA A 307 -1.14 -12.69 0.90
CA ALA A 307 -1.58 -14.05 1.18
C ALA A 307 -1.89 -14.82 -0.12
N ALA A 308 -2.55 -14.19 -1.09
CA ALA A 308 -2.82 -14.78 -2.39
C ALA A 308 -1.51 -15.06 -3.17
N MET A 309 -0.54 -14.16 -3.12
CA MET A 309 0.80 -14.36 -3.72
C MET A 309 1.50 -15.58 -3.13
N LEU A 310 1.50 -15.72 -1.80
CA LEU A 310 2.10 -16.88 -1.12
C LEU A 310 1.38 -18.17 -1.52
N GLY A 311 0.05 -18.18 -1.56
CA GLY A 311 -0.75 -19.35 -1.94
C GLY A 311 -0.61 -19.76 -3.41
N LYS A 312 -0.15 -18.86 -4.28
CA LYS A 312 0.06 -19.09 -5.72
C LYS A 312 1.53 -19.12 -6.14
N ASP A 313 2.44 -18.98 -5.19
CA ASP A 313 3.88 -18.80 -5.45
C ASP A 313 4.15 -17.70 -6.48
N ALA A 314 3.35 -16.62 -6.43
CA ALA A 314 3.39 -15.54 -7.40
C ALA A 314 4.58 -14.61 -7.15
N PRO A 315 5.40 -14.27 -8.17
CA PRO A 315 6.54 -13.37 -8.03
C PRO A 315 6.15 -11.89 -7.97
N LEU A 316 4.96 -11.52 -8.45
CA LEU A 316 4.46 -10.15 -8.51
C LEU A 316 2.99 -10.13 -8.11
N GLY A 317 2.61 -9.15 -7.32
CA GLY A 317 1.21 -8.84 -7.02
C GLY A 317 1.04 -7.39 -6.58
N GLY A 318 -0.21 -6.90 -6.55
CA GLY A 318 -0.47 -5.55 -6.08
C GLY A 318 -1.93 -5.14 -6.12
N GLU A 319 -2.15 -3.88 -5.77
CA GLU A 319 -3.44 -3.23 -5.66
C GLU A 319 -3.51 -1.92 -6.45
N MET A 320 -4.72 -1.55 -6.82
CA MET A 320 -5.01 -0.21 -7.39
C MET A 320 -4.65 0.96 -6.46
N SER A 321 -4.48 0.70 -5.16
CA SER A 321 -4.03 1.70 -4.18
C SER A 321 -2.54 2.04 -4.26
N GLY A 322 -1.75 1.30 -5.05
CA GLY A 322 -0.31 1.52 -5.22
C GLY A 322 0.58 0.59 -4.39
N HIS A 323 0.02 -0.29 -3.54
CA HIS A 323 0.81 -1.35 -2.92
C HIS A 323 1.20 -2.38 -3.98
N ILE A 324 2.48 -2.54 -4.24
CA ILE A 324 3.03 -3.52 -5.18
C ILE A 324 4.09 -4.37 -4.47
N PHE A 325 3.98 -5.67 -4.64
CA PHE A 325 4.82 -6.67 -4.01
C PHE A 325 5.66 -7.38 -5.06
N LEU A 326 6.94 -7.42 -4.80
CA LEU A 326 7.86 -8.34 -5.47
C LEU A 326 8.28 -9.41 -4.46
N ARG A 327 8.11 -10.70 -4.81
CA ARG A 327 8.30 -11.83 -3.88
C ARG A 327 9.66 -11.83 -3.19
N GLU A 328 10.72 -11.42 -3.89
CA GLU A 328 12.05 -11.33 -3.33
C GLU A 328 12.16 -10.33 -2.17
N ARG A 329 11.19 -9.41 -2.02
CA ARG A 329 11.12 -8.48 -0.89
C ARG A 329 10.34 -9.05 0.29
N GLY A 330 9.32 -9.86 0.03
CA GLY A 330 8.44 -10.43 1.04
C GLY A 330 7.45 -9.45 1.67
N ALA A 331 7.52 -8.16 1.32
CA ALA A 331 6.62 -7.08 1.74
C ALA A 331 6.45 -6.08 0.59
N ASP A 332 5.45 -5.20 0.69
CA ASP A 332 5.29 -4.04 -0.16
C ASP A 332 6.42 -3.04 0.09
N ASP A 333 7.08 -2.64 -0.98
CA ASP A 333 8.24 -1.75 -0.93
C ASP A 333 8.22 -0.85 -2.16
N ALA A 334 7.55 0.29 -2.04
CA ALA A 334 7.35 1.21 -3.16
C ALA A 334 8.68 1.79 -3.68
N LEU A 335 9.66 2.00 -2.79
CA LEU A 335 10.98 2.47 -3.21
C LEU A 335 11.70 1.40 -4.03
N TYR A 336 11.62 0.13 -3.62
CA TYR A 336 12.21 -0.97 -4.37
C TYR A 336 11.50 -1.17 -5.72
N VAL A 337 10.16 -1.08 -5.74
CA VAL A 337 9.37 -1.12 -6.98
C VAL A 337 9.79 0.00 -7.93
N ALA A 338 10.01 1.21 -7.42
CA ALA A 338 10.53 2.33 -8.22
C ALA A 338 11.90 1.99 -8.85
N MET A 339 12.81 1.41 -8.08
CA MET A 339 14.12 0.98 -8.62
C MET A 339 13.98 -0.10 -9.70
N ARG A 340 13.07 -1.05 -9.50
CA ARG A 340 12.78 -2.10 -10.49
C ARG A 340 12.09 -1.54 -11.74
N LEU A 341 11.27 -0.49 -11.60
CA LEU A 341 10.75 0.24 -12.76
C LEU A 341 11.89 0.87 -13.56
N LEU A 342 12.81 1.60 -12.91
CA LEU A 342 13.96 2.20 -13.61
C LEU A 342 14.78 1.15 -14.36
N ALA A 343 15.03 0.00 -13.74
CA ALA A 343 15.73 -1.11 -14.39
C ALA A 343 14.96 -1.65 -15.61
N ALA A 344 13.64 -1.80 -15.52
CA ALA A 344 12.81 -2.30 -16.62
C ALA A 344 12.81 -1.35 -17.84
N LEU A 345 13.04 -0.04 -17.63
CA LEU A 345 13.13 0.94 -18.71
C LEU A 345 14.40 0.82 -19.57
N ALA A 346 15.33 -0.08 -19.24
CA ALA A 346 16.42 -0.46 -20.15
C ALA A 346 15.89 -1.14 -21.43
N ASP A 347 14.82 -1.93 -21.27
CA ASP A 347 14.27 -2.76 -22.35
C ASP A 347 12.90 -2.27 -22.84
N VAL A 348 12.27 -1.33 -22.12
CA VAL A 348 10.90 -0.86 -22.39
C VAL A 348 10.87 0.66 -22.52
N SER A 349 10.41 1.17 -23.66
CA SER A 349 10.07 2.59 -23.80
C SER A 349 8.77 2.89 -23.05
N LEU A 350 8.82 3.71 -21.99
CA LEU A 350 7.64 4.07 -21.20
C LEU A 350 6.55 4.74 -22.06
N PRO A 351 6.86 5.75 -22.92
CA PRO A 351 5.85 6.33 -23.80
C PRO A 351 5.20 5.29 -24.73
N ALA A 352 6.01 4.45 -25.38
CA ALA A 352 5.48 3.44 -26.29
C ALA A 352 4.63 2.39 -25.56
N PHE A 353 5.00 2.03 -24.33
CA PHE A 353 4.19 1.16 -23.49
C PHE A 353 2.84 1.80 -23.15
N MET A 354 2.84 3.06 -22.71
CA MET A 354 1.62 3.79 -22.35
C MET A 354 0.69 4.00 -23.57
N ASP A 355 1.26 4.25 -24.75
CA ASP A 355 0.48 4.40 -25.99
C ASP A 355 -0.10 3.08 -26.49
N ALA A 356 0.51 1.97 -26.17
CA ALA A 356 0.02 0.62 -26.52
C ALA A 356 -1.05 0.08 -25.57
N LEU A 357 -1.29 0.73 -24.42
CA LEU A 357 -2.37 0.33 -23.52
C LEU A 357 -3.73 0.51 -24.19
N PRO A 358 -4.68 -0.41 -23.96
CA PRO A 358 -6.03 -0.25 -24.51
C PRO A 358 -6.67 1.05 -23.97
N PRO A 359 -7.37 1.80 -24.81
CA PRO A 359 -8.10 2.97 -24.34
C PRO A 359 -9.26 2.51 -23.45
N LEU A 360 -9.13 2.77 -22.15
CA LEU A 360 -10.15 2.47 -21.15
C LEU A 360 -10.54 3.74 -20.41
N VAL A 361 -11.81 3.86 -20.09
CA VAL A 361 -12.36 4.90 -19.23
C VAL A 361 -12.95 4.26 -17.98
N ALA A 362 -12.69 4.86 -16.83
CA ALA A 362 -13.16 4.35 -15.54
C ALA A 362 -13.68 5.48 -14.65
N THR A 363 -14.61 5.15 -13.78
CA THR A 363 -14.98 6.06 -12.69
C THR A 363 -13.91 6.05 -11.61
N PRO A 364 -13.74 7.14 -10.86
CA PRO A 364 -13.18 7.06 -9.51
C PRO A 364 -13.95 6.03 -8.67
N GLU A 365 -13.40 5.64 -7.51
CA GLU A 365 -14.15 4.83 -6.56
C GLU A 365 -15.33 5.65 -6.00
N ILE A 366 -16.56 5.19 -6.29
CA ILE A 366 -17.80 5.84 -5.85
C ILE A 366 -18.15 5.28 -4.48
N ARG A 367 -18.23 6.14 -3.44
CA ARG A 367 -18.57 5.77 -2.07
C ARG A 367 -19.91 6.37 -1.67
N PHE A 368 -20.84 5.54 -1.19
CA PHE A 368 -22.18 6.00 -0.81
C PHE A 368 -22.77 5.19 0.34
N ALA A 369 -23.62 5.83 1.15
CA ALA A 369 -24.26 5.19 2.28
C ALA A 369 -25.29 4.14 1.82
N ALA A 370 -25.31 3.01 2.49
CA ALA A 370 -26.34 1.99 2.31
C ALA A 370 -26.53 1.22 3.62
N ARG A 371 -27.78 1.10 4.07
CA ARG A 371 -28.09 0.22 5.20
C ARG A 371 -27.84 -1.22 4.79
N ASP A 372 -27.30 -2.01 5.71
CA ASP A 372 -27.03 -3.44 5.49
C ASP A 372 -26.22 -3.70 4.21
N ALA A 373 -25.17 -2.89 3.97
CA ALA A 373 -24.36 -2.95 2.73
C ALA A 373 -23.94 -4.37 2.34
N ALA A 374 -23.53 -5.20 3.31
CA ALA A 374 -23.16 -6.59 3.08
C ALA A 374 -24.34 -7.43 2.53
N THR A 375 -25.55 -7.22 3.08
CA THR A 375 -26.76 -7.91 2.63
C THR A 375 -27.16 -7.48 1.21
N VAL A 376 -27.03 -6.18 0.89
CA VAL A 376 -27.27 -5.67 -0.46
C VAL A 376 -26.33 -6.36 -1.46
N VAL A 377 -25.01 -6.39 -1.16
CA VAL A 377 -24.02 -7.06 -2.01
C VAL A 377 -24.32 -8.54 -2.20
N ALA A 378 -24.70 -9.25 -1.13
CA ALA A 378 -25.05 -10.67 -1.22
C ALA A 378 -26.27 -10.92 -2.11
N ARG A 379 -27.31 -10.06 -2.02
CA ARG A 379 -28.50 -10.17 -2.89
C ARG A 379 -28.20 -9.85 -4.35
N VAL A 380 -27.33 -8.85 -4.59
CA VAL A 380 -26.85 -8.55 -5.94
C VAL A 380 -26.06 -9.75 -6.50
N ALA A 381 -25.17 -10.34 -5.71
CA ALA A 381 -24.40 -11.53 -6.12
C ALA A 381 -25.31 -12.69 -6.55
N ALA A 382 -26.37 -12.96 -5.79
CA ALA A 382 -27.32 -14.03 -6.09
C ALA A 382 -28.08 -13.82 -7.43
N ARG A 383 -28.19 -12.58 -7.91
CA ARG A 383 -28.86 -12.22 -9.18
C ARG A 383 -27.91 -12.12 -10.38
N MET A 384 -26.61 -12.23 -10.14
CA MET A 384 -25.58 -12.05 -11.17
C MET A 384 -24.78 -13.34 -11.38
N PRO A 385 -25.40 -14.41 -11.93
CA PRO A 385 -24.70 -15.65 -12.20
C PRO A 385 -23.55 -15.38 -13.19
N GLY A 386 -22.34 -15.86 -12.86
CA GLY A 386 -21.14 -15.61 -13.66
C GLY A 386 -20.33 -14.37 -13.26
N ALA A 387 -20.82 -13.56 -12.32
CA ALA A 387 -19.99 -12.49 -11.73
C ALA A 387 -18.89 -13.07 -10.85
N VAL A 388 -17.76 -12.37 -10.78
CA VAL A 388 -16.69 -12.69 -9.84
C VAL A 388 -17.08 -12.17 -8.46
N THR A 389 -17.10 -13.06 -7.46
CA THR A 389 -17.54 -12.75 -6.10
C THR A 389 -16.44 -12.89 -5.06
N VAL A 390 -15.20 -12.72 -5.47
CA VAL A 390 -14.00 -12.85 -4.59
C VAL A 390 -13.96 -11.79 -3.50
N ASP A 391 -14.49 -10.58 -3.79
CA ASP A 391 -14.67 -9.49 -2.84
C ASP A 391 -15.74 -8.53 -3.37
N GLY A 392 -16.98 -8.73 -2.95
CA GLY A 392 -18.14 -8.08 -3.52
C GLY A 392 -18.64 -8.76 -4.80
N VAL A 393 -19.12 -7.99 -5.75
CA VAL A 393 -19.63 -8.46 -7.05
C VAL A 393 -18.97 -7.68 -8.17
N ARG A 394 -18.11 -8.34 -8.95
CA ARG A 394 -17.57 -7.78 -10.19
C ARG A 394 -18.27 -8.44 -11.38
N ALA A 395 -19.10 -7.70 -12.05
CA ALA A 395 -19.91 -8.19 -13.16
C ALA A 395 -19.40 -7.64 -14.49
N ALA A 396 -19.16 -8.53 -15.45
CA ALA A 396 -18.90 -8.15 -16.82
C ALA A 396 -20.22 -7.70 -17.50
N VAL A 397 -20.13 -6.65 -18.31
CA VAL A 397 -21.21 -6.14 -19.13
C VAL A 397 -20.69 -5.87 -20.54
N ASP A 398 -21.56 -5.59 -21.52
CA ASP A 398 -21.08 -5.29 -22.85
C ASP A 398 -20.14 -4.06 -22.86
N GLY A 399 -18.92 -4.28 -23.32
CA GLY A 399 -17.87 -3.26 -23.43
C GLY A 399 -17.24 -2.81 -22.13
N GLY A 400 -17.49 -3.47 -20.98
CA GLY A 400 -16.89 -3.09 -19.71
C GLY A 400 -17.26 -4.01 -18.53
N TRP A 401 -17.11 -3.51 -17.33
CA TRP A 401 -17.47 -4.17 -16.09
C TRP A 401 -17.80 -3.15 -15.00
N TRP A 402 -18.52 -3.59 -13.99
CA TRP A 402 -18.69 -2.85 -12.76
C TRP A 402 -18.39 -3.72 -11.54
N LEU A 403 -17.93 -3.08 -10.46
CA LEU A 403 -17.67 -3.68 -9.16
C LEU A 403 -18.56 -2.99 -8.12
N LEU A 404 -19.20 -3.78 -7.26
CA LEU A 404 -19.93 -3.34 -6.08
C LEU A 404 -19.41 -4.09 -4.85
N ARG A 405 -19.02 -3.37 -3.82
CA ARG A 405 -18.48 -3.92 -2.56
C ARG A 405 -19.12 -3.27 -1.35
N ALA A 406 -19.23 -4.01 -0.25
CA ALA A 406 -19.49 -3.43 1.06
C ALA A 406 -18.18 -2.92 1.67
N SER A 407 -18.21 -1.76 2.32
CA SER A 407 -17.09 -1.31 3.16
C SER A 407 -16.91 -2.29 4.32
N GLY A 408 -15.64 -2.60 4.65
CA GLY A 408 -15.33 -3.45 5.80
C GLY A 408 -15.45 -2.75 7.16
N THR A 409 -15.65 -1.42 7.18
CA THR A 409 -15.56 -0.59 8.39
C THR A 409 -16.76 0.34 8.61
N GLU A 410 -17.59 0.54 7.60
CA GLU A 410 -18.71 1.48 7.63
C GLU A 410 -19.92 0.91 6.86
N ASP A 411 -21.13 1.32 7.21
CA ASP A 411 -22.36 1.02 6.44
C ASP A 411 -22.38 1.81 5.12
N LYS A 412 -21.45 1.49 4.25
CA LYS A 412 -21.27 2.11 2.93
C LYS A 412 -21.03 1.05 1.86
N LEU A 413 -21.50 1.35 0.68
CA LEU A 413 -21.11 0.66 -0.55
C LEU A 413 -20.00 1.43 -1.25
N THR A 414 -19.13 0.68 -1.90
CA THR A 414 -18.15 1.21 -2.84
C THR A 414 -18.41 0.60 -4.20
N ALA A 415 -18.29 1.41 -5.25
CA ALA A 415 -18.44 0.94 -6.63
C ALA A 415 -17.35 1.51 -7.53
N ARG A 416 -16.98 0.75 -8.55
CA ARG A 416 -16.13 1.19 -9.66
C ARG A 416 -16.70 0.65 -10.96
N VAL A 417 -16.63 1.45 -12.01
CA VAL A 417 -17.07 1.05 -13.35
C VAL A 417 -15.93 1.35 -14.33
N GLU A 418 -15.65 0.43 -15.23
CA GLU A 418 -14.65 0.59 -16.28
C GLU A 418 -15.21 0.07 -17.60
N ALA A 419 -14.90 0.76 -18.69
CA ALA A 419 -15.35 0.39 -20.01
C ALA A 419 -14.38 0.85 -21.11
N ARG A 420 -14.54 0.32 -22.34
CA ARG A 420 -13.72 0.66 -23.51
C ARG A 420 -13.86 2.10 -23.98
N ASP A 421 -15.01 2.75 -23.70
CA ASP A 421 -15.31 4.12 -24.12
C ASP A 421 -16.41 4.73 -23.22
N VAL A 422 -16.68 6.02 -23.39
CA VAL A 422 -17.65 6.78 -22.58
C VAL A 422 -19.08 6.25 -22.75
N ALA A 423 -19.47 5.79 -23.95
CA ALA A 423 -20.81 5.25 -24.19
C ALA A 423 -21.00 3.93 -23.44
N ALA A 424 -20.04 3.02 -23.53
CA ALA A 424 -20.02 1.78 -22.78
C ALA A 424 -19.94 2.02 -21.25
N LEU A 425 -19.16 3.02 -20.79
CA LEU A 425 -19.12 3.40 -19.39
C LEU A 425 -20.49 3.85 -18.86
N THR A 426 -21.19 4.65 -19.64
CA THR A 426 -22.56 5.11 -19.32
C THR A 426 -23.52 3.93 -19.24
N ALA A 427 -23.46 2.99 -20.19
CA ALA A 427 -24.28 1.78 -20.19
C ALA A 427 -23.97 0.85 -19.00
N ALA A 428 -22.69 0.62 -18.72
CA ALA A 428 -22.25 -0.17 -17.57
C ALA A 428 -22.70 0.44 -16.23
N ARG A 429 -22.61 1.78 -16.11
CA ARG A 429 -23.10 2.52 -14.93
C ARG A 429 -24.62 2.42 -14.79
N ALA A 430 -25.37 2.49 -15.89
CA ALA A 430 -26.83 2.29 -15.89
C ALA A 430 -27.20 0.87 -15.46
N SER A 431 -26.46 -0.15 -15.91
CA SER A 431 -26.62 -1.53 -15.45
C SER A 431 -26.45 -1.67 -13.94
N LEU A 432 -25.38 -1.10 -13.37
CA LEU A 432 -25.17 -1.08 -11.91
C LEU A 432 -26.31 -0.33 -11.19
N ALA A 433 -26.75 0.81 -11.72
CA ALA A 433 -27.83 1.58 -11.13
C ALA A 433 -29.16 0.79 -11.10
N ALA A 434 -29.47 0.06 -12.17
CA ALA A 434 -30.66 -0.78 -12.25
C ALA A 434 -30.63 -1.92 -11.22
N VAL A 435 -29.50 -2.57 -11.04
CA VAL A 435 -29.33 -3.63 -10.04
C VAL A 435 -29.47 -3.09 -8.62
N LEU A 436 -28.89 -1.92 -8.33
CA LEU A 436 -29.00 -1.25 -7.03
C LEU A 436 -30.45 -0.78 -6.74
N ALA A 437 -31.14 -0.23 -7.74
CA ALA A 437 -32.53 0.22 -7.62
C ALA A 437 -33.46 -0.95 -7.24
N ALA A 438 -33.22 -2.17 -7.73
CA ALA A 438 -33.95 -3.36 -7.34
C ALA A 438 -33.75 -3.75 -5.86
N GLU A 439 -32.71 -3.23 -5.20
CA GLU A 439 -32.43 -3.36 -3.76
C GLU A 439 -32.85 -2.12 -2.97
N GLY A 440 -33.52 -1.14 -3.60
CA GLY A 440 -33.92 0.11 -2.96
C GLY A 440 -32.75 1.07 -2.67
N VAL A 441 -31.62 0.90 -3.35
CA VAL A 441 -30.40 1.71 -3.21
C VAL A 441 -30.20 2.57 -4.46
N MET A 442 -29.88 3.85 -4.27
CA MET A 442 -29.57 4.75 -5.37
C MET A 442 -28.06 4.89 -5.58
N LEU A 443 -27.60 4.70 -6.82
CA LEU A 443 -26.24 5.06 -7.20
C LEU A 443 -26.14 6.57 -7.30
N PRO A 444 -25.14 7.24 -6.65
CA PRO A 444 -24.95 8.68 -6.80
C PRO A 444 -24.76 9.12 -8.26
N PRO A 445 -25.10 10.35 -8.64
CA PRO A 445 -24.80 10.89 -9.96
C PRO A 445 -23.28 10.86 -10.25
N ALA A 446 -22.92 11.03 -11.52
CA ALA A 446 -21.53 11.03 -11.99
C ALA A 446 -20.79 12.28 -11.54
#